data_9aab9626e1da2f647855a48409395779
#
_entry.id   9aab9626e1da2f647855a48409395779
#
_cell.length_a   1.000
_cell.length_b   1.000
_cell.length_c   1.000
_cell.angle_alpha   90.00
_cell.angle_beta   90.00
_cell.angle_gamma   90.00
#
_symmetry.space_group_name_H-M   'P 1'
#
loop_
_entity.id
_entity.type
_entity.pdbx_description
1 polymer ?
#
loop_
_entity_poly.entity_id
_entity_poly.type
_entity_poly.pdbx_seq_one_letter_code
_entity_poly.pdbx_strand_id
1 'polypeptide(L)'
;MDSKSKVLVQNSELSNLYEDIAKDILKNLVFDSSHENQINQLLFISMLENALSHLADDTLDLFNKPKDEISKLNYIYKWNSLKQHESIKNIVEKEFKSDGLLCIIEDAKEKLFKEVETNLILSNEANSLKKFNLILNKYKTFKD
;
A
#
# COMPACT_ATOMS: atom_id res chain seq x y z
N MET A 1 -14.43 26.97 18.09
CA MET A 1 -13.28 26.40 17.43
C MET A 1 -13.18 24.90 17.74
N ASP A 2 -12.90 24.20 16.76
CA ASP A 2 -12.81 22.77 16.89
C ASP A 2 -11.39 22.35 17.25
N SER A 3 -11.19 21.90 18.49
CA SER A 3 -9.88 21.42 18.94
C SER A 3 -9.41 20.17 18.21
N LYS A 4 -10.36 19.41 17.65
CA LYS A 4 -10.03 18.20 16.88
C LYS A 4 -9.19 18.51 15.64
N SER A 5 -9.48 19.60 14.96
CA SER A 5 -8.74 19.97 13.75
C SER A 5 -7.28 20.30 14.02
N LYS A 6 -6.94 20.65 15.26
CA LYS A 6 -5.56 20.94 15.66
C LYS A 6 -4.76 19.68 15.99
N VAL A 7 -5.45 18.61 16.38
CA VAL A 7 -4.83 17.38 16.87
C VAL A 7 -4.79 16.29 15.81
N LEU A 8 -5.79 16.27 14.93
CA LEU A 8 -5.91 15.23 13.93
C LEU A 8 -5.01 15.49 12.74
N VAL A 9 -4.15 14.54 12.43
CA VAL A 9 -3.38 14.52 11.22
C VAL A 9 -4.32 14.11 10.09
N GLN A 10 -4.31 14.85 9.00
CA GLN A 10 -5.18 14.55 7.88
C GLN A 10 -4.74 13.25 7.16
N ASN A 11 -5.69 12.57 6.53
CA ASN A 11 -5.40 11.32 5.84
C ASN A 11 -4.38 11.48 4.73
N SER A 12 -4.38 12.61 4.02
CA SER A 12 -3.36 12.87 3.00
C SER A 12 -1.95 12.98 3.60
N GLU A 13 -1.84 13.59 4.77
CA GLU A 13 -0.55 13.70 5.48
C GLU A 13 -0.08 12.35 5.98
N LEU A 14 -0.99 11.52 6.52
CA LEU A 14 -0.67 10.18 6.97
C LEU A 14 -0.23 9.29 5.80
N SER A 15 -0.93 9.39 4.67
CA SER A 15 -0.56 8.66 3.46
C SER A 15 0.86 9.01 3.04
N ASN A 16 1.20 10.30 3.02
CA ASN A 16 2.54 10.76 2.65
C ASN A 16 3.60 10.31 3.64
N LEU A 17 3.27 10.33 4.94
CA LEU A 17 4.19 9.86 5.98
C LEU A 17 4.52 8.38 5.80
N TYR A 18 3.51 7.55 5.59
CA TYR A 18 3.73 6.12 5.37
C TYR A 18 4.53 5.86 4.09
N GLU A 19 4.29 6.64 3.05
CA GLU A 19 5.09 6.56 1.82
C GLU A 19 6.56 6.88 2.10
N ASP A 20 6.82 7.93 2.87
CA ASP A 20 8.19 8.33 3.21
C ASP A 20 8.89 7.26 4.04
N ILE A 21 8.18 6.64 4.98
CA ILE A 21 8.72 5.53 5.76
C ILE A 21 9.07 4.36 4.85
N ALA A 22 8.20 4.03 3.90
CA ALA A 22 8.45 2.95 2.95
C ALA A 22 9.71 3.23 2.12
N LYS A 23 9.88 4.48 1.66
CA LYS A 23 11.09 4.87 0.93
C LYS A 23 12.36 4.66 1.75
N ASP A 24 12.33 5.05 3.02
CA ASP A 24 13.49 4.91 3.91
C ASP A 24 13.80 3.43 4.16
N ILE A 25 12.78 2.62 4.35
CA ILE A 25 12.97 1.17 4.52
C ILE A 25 13.65 0.59 3.27
N LEU A 26 13.17 0.96 2.10
CA LEU A 26 13.70 0.43 0.84
C LEU A 26 15.16 0.79 0.62
N LYS A 27 15.60 1.97 1.06
CA LYS A 27 17.00 2.39 0.94
C LYS A 27 17.96 1.46 1.68
N ASN A 28 17.50 0.87 2.77
CA ASN A 28 18.32 0.03 3.63
C ASN A 28 18.02 -1.47 3.47
N LEU A 29 17.14 -1.80 2.53
CA LEU A 29 16.70 -3.17 2.34
C LEU A 29 17.72 -3.96 1.54
N VAL A 30 18.13 -5.10 2.09
CA VAL A 30 19.03 -6.04 1.43
C VAL A 30 18.24 -7.31 1.15
N PHE A 31 18.16 -7.71 -0.12
CA PHE A 31 17.35 -8.86 -0.51
C PHE A 31 18.17 -10.14 -0.39
N ASP A 32 18.42 -10.55 0.85
CA ASP A 32 19.10 -11.80 1.17
C ASP A 32 18.12 -12.75 1.88
N SER A 33 18.62 -13.88 2.39
CA SER A 33 17.78 -14.87 3.05
C SER A 33 17.62 -14.63 4.55
N SER A 34 18.09 -13.51 5.07
CA SER A 34 18.06 -13.25 6.51
C SER A 34 16.66 -12.96 7.00
N HIS A 35 16.45 -13.25 8.28
CA HIS A 35 15.20 -12.92 8.96
C HIS A 35 14.96 -11.41 8.98
N GLU A 36 16.02 -10.63 9.16
CA GLU A 36 15.94 -9.17 9.14
C GLU A 36 15.41 -8.66 7.79
N ASN A 37 15.88 -9.24 6.69
CA ASN A 37 15.37 -8.90 5.36
C ASN A 37 13.87 -9.20 5.25
N GLN A 38 13.42 -10.34 5.76
CA GLN A 38 12.00 -10.69 5.73
C GLN A 38 11.16 -9.69 6.52
N ILE A 39 11.62 -9.30 7.70
CA ILE A 39 10.94 -8.29 8.51
C ILE A 39 10.87 -6.95 7.76
N ASN A 40 11.97 -6.54 7.16
CA ASN A 40 12.03 -5.25 6.45
C ASN A 40 11.16 -5.24 5.20
N GLN A 41 11.06 -6.37 4.49
CA GLN A 41 10.13 -6.48 3.36
C GLN A 41 8.67 -6.35 3.83
N LEU A 42 8.34 -7.01 4.94
CA LEU A 42 6.99 -6.92 5.49
C LEU A 42 6.68 -5.50 5.93
N LEU A 43 7.63 -4.81 6.56
CA LEU A 43 7.46 -3.42 6.97
C LEU A 43 7.22 -2.51 5.76
N PHE A 44 8.00 -2.69 4.68
CA PHE A 44 7.80 -1.92 3.45
C PHE A 44 6.38 -2.10 2.91
N ILE A 45 5.96 -3.35 2.78
CA ILE A 45 4.62 -3.67 2.27
C ILE A 45 3.56 -3.07 3.18
N SER A 46 3.70 -3.23 4.49
CA SER A 46 2.73 -2.72 5.46
C SER A 46 2.63 -1.20 5.43
N MET A 47 3.75 -0.51 5.24
CA MET A 47 3.72 0.96 5.13
C MET A 47 2.95 1.40 3.90
N LEU A 48 3.12 0.70 2.76
CA LEU A 48 2.36 1.03 1.55
C LEU A 48 0.88 0.67 1.69
N GLU A 49 0.56 -0.43 2.36
CA GLU A 49 -0.83 -0.76 2.65
C GLU A 49 -1.48 0.33 3.49
N ASN A 50 -0.78 0.83 4.50
CA ASN A 50 -1.27 1.92 5.34
C ASN A 50 -1.40 3.21 4.54
N ALA A 51 -0.43 3.52 3.68
CA ALA A 51 -0.51 4.69 2.81
C ALA A 51 -1.73 4.62 1.91
N LEU A 52 -1.99 3.47 1.30
CA LEU A 52 -3.16 3.28 0.44
C LEU A 52 -4.46 3.35 1.23
N SER A 53 -4.46 2.87 2.46
CA SER A 53 -5.64 2.94 3.32
C SER A 53 -6.02 4.39 3.63
N HIS A 54 -5.05 5.21 4.00
CA HIS A 54 -5.30 6.62 4.28
C HIS A 54 -5.61 7.42 3.02
N LEU A 55 -5.01 7.06 1.89
CA LEU A 55 -5.35 7.68 0.62
C LEU A 55 -6.80 7.38 0.23
N ALA A 56 -7.27 6.16 0.49
CA ALA A 56 -8.66 5.79 0.27
C ALA A 56 -9.59 6.60 1.16
N ASP A 57 -9.25 6.77 2.44
CA ASP A 57 -10.06 7.57 3.37
C ASP A 57 -10.12 9.03 2.93
N ASP A 58 -9.00 9.58 2.46
CA ASP A 58 -8.95 10.94 1.92
C ASP A 58 -9.85 11.08 0.69
N THR A 59 -9.83 10.08 -0.19
CA THR A 59 -10.69 10.07 -1.38
C THR A 59 -12.18 9.97 -1.00
N LEU A 60 -12.49 9.17 0.02
CA LEU A 60 -13.87 9.09 0.53
C LEU A 60 -14.36 10.45 1.05
N ASP A 61 -13.48 11.23 1.69
CA ASP A 61 -13.81 12.59 2.12
C ASP A 61 -14.23 13.47 0.96
N LEU A 62 -13.53 13.35 -0.17
CA LEU A 62 -13.84 14.14 -1.36
C LEU A 62 -15.23 13.84 -1.91
N PHE A 63 -15.72 12.62 -1.73
CA PHE A 63 -17.03 12.21 -2.21
C PHE A 63 -18.12 12.28 -1.12
N ASN A 64 -17.78 12.79 0.07
CA ASN A 64 -18.71 12.92 1.19
C ASN A 64 -19.40 11.58 1.56
N LYS A 65 -18.64 10.50 1.47
CA LYS A 65 -19.16 9.17 1.80
C LYS A 65 -19.04 8.86 3.28
N PRO A 66 -20.02 8.12 3.86
CA PRO A 66 -19.90 7.65 5.24
C PRO A 66 -18.66 6.77 5.39
N LYS A 67 -17.88 7.05 6.42
CA LYS A 67 -16.62 6.33 6.66
C LYS A 67 -16.70 5.27 7.75
N ASP A 68 -17.71 5.33 8.59
CA ASP A 68 -17.76 4.56 9.82
C ASP A 68 -17.57 3.06 9.62
N GLU A 69 -18.18 2.51 8.57
CA GLU A 69 -18.02 1.09 8.26
C GLU A 69 -16.80 0.85 7.35
N ILE A 70 -16.59 1.72 6.36
CA ILE A 70 -15.56 1.54 5.35
C ILE A 70 -14.17 1.76 5.95
N SER A 71 -14.00 2.70 6.87
CA SER A 71 -12.71 2.99 7.47
C SER A 71 -12.15 1.83 8.30
N LYS A 72 -12.99 0.88 8.68
CA LYS A 72 -12.57 -0.32 9.42
C LYS A 72 -12.10 -1.44 8.51
N LEU A 73 -12.32 -1.33 7.21
CA LEU A 73 -11.93 -2.34 6.24
C LEU A 73 -10.45 -2.18 5.87
N ASN A 74 -9.85 -3.25 5.36
CA ASN A 74 -8.49 -3.15 4.86
C ASN A 74 -8.47 -2.35 3.55
N TYR A 75 -7.26 -1.98 3.10
CA TYR A 75 -7.11 -1.09 1.94
C TYR A 75 -7.71 -1.65 0.65
N ILE A 76 -7.69 -2.95 0.46
CA ILE A 76 -8.26 -3.60 -0.73
C ILE A 76 -9.77 -3.36 -0.79
N TYR A 77 -10.45 -3.56 0.33
CA TYR A 77 -11.91 -3.36 0.38
C TYR A 77 -12.27 -1.88 0.23
N LYS A 78 -11.46 -0.99 0.79
CA LYS A 78 -11.67 0.45 0.62
C LYS A 78 -11.62 0.85 -0.84
N TRP A 79 -10.59 0.42 -1.57
CA TRP A 79 -10.45 0.75 -2.97
C TRP A 79 -11.48 0.05 -3.84
N ASN A 80 -11.87 -1.17 -3.48
CA ASN A 80 -12.95 -1.86 -4.18
C ASN A 80 -14.28 -1.10 -4.05
N SER A 81 -14.55 -0.54 -2.88
CA SER A 81 -15.73 0.30 -2.67
C SER A 81 -15.66 1.58 -3.49
N LEU A 82 -14.48 2.20 -3.57
CA LEU A 82 -14.28 3.46 -4.30
C LEU A 82 -14.45 3.32 -5.81
N LYS A 83 -14.22 2.14 -6.37
CA LYS A 83 -14.36 1.98 -7.83
C LYS A 83 -15.80 2.08 -8.32
N GLN A 84 -16.79 2.19 -7.41
CA GLN A 84 -18.16 2.45 -7.78
C GLN A 84 -18.40 3.90 -8.24
N HIS A 85 -17.45 4.79 -7.98
CA HIS A 85 -17.55 6.19 -8.40
C HIS A 85 -17.06 6.36 -9.83
N GLU A 86 -17.95 6.86 -10.69
CA GLU A 86 -17.68 7.02 -12.13
C GLU A 86 -16.40 7.79 -12.43
N SER A 87 -16.11 8.83 -11.65
CA SER A 87 -14.97 9.69 -11.92
C SER A 87 -13.62 9.01 -11.76
N ILE A 88 -13.55 7.96 -10.94
CA ILE A 88 -12.29 7.26 -10.67
C ILE A 88 -12.35 5.76 -10.97
N LYS A 89 -13.49 5.27 -11.43
CA LYS A 89 -13.71 3.85 -11.67
C LYS A 89 -12.61 3.22 -12.53
N ASN A 90 -12.31 3.83 -13.66
CA ASN A 90 -11.32 3.29 -14.60
C ASN A 90 -9.92 3.30 -14.01
N ILE A 91 -9.58 4.33 -13.24
CA ILE A 91 -8.28 4.44 -12.59
C ILE A 91 -8.11 3.33 -11.56
N VAL A 92 -9.12 3.12 -10.72
CA VAL A 92 -9.06 2.12 -9.66
C VAL A 92 -9.08 0.69 -10.24
N GLU A 93 -9.95 0.42 -11.22
CA GLU A 93 -10.03 -0.90 -11.84
C GLU A 93 -8.71 -1.34 -12.46
N LYS A 94 -7.98 -0.39 -13.04
CA LYS A 94 -6.67 -0.68 -13.62
C LYS A 94 -5.70 -1.23 -12.59
N GLU A 95 -5.77 -0.74 -11.36
CA GLU A 95 -4.86 -1.16 -10.30
C GLU A 95 -5.21 -2.53 -9.71
N PHE A 96 -6.38 -3.07 -9.99
CA PHE A 96 -6.76 -4.43 -9.60
C PHE A 96 -6.34 -5.48 -10.64
N LYS A 97 -5.86 -5.06 -11.79
CA LYS A 97 -5.40 -6.00 -12.84
C LYS A 97 -4.00 -6.52 -12.52
N SER A 98 -3.58 -7.55 -13.26
CA SER A 98 -2.35 -8.28 -12.97
C SER A 98 -1.09 -7.44 -12.90
N ASP A 99 -1.03 -6.34 -13.63
CA ASP A 99 0.11 -5.41 -13.60
C ASP A 99 -0.17 -4.15 -12.78
N GLY A 100 -1.32 -4.10 -12.11
CA GLY A 100 -1.72 -2.95 -11.31
C GLY A 100 -1.07 -2.95 -9.93
N LEU A 101 -1.08 -1.77 -9.32
CA LEU A 101 -0.44 -1.55 -8.02
C LEU A 101 -0.96 -2.49 -6.94
N LEU A 102 -2.28 -2.59 -6.80
CA LEU A 102 -2.90 -3.39 -5.74
C LEU A 102 -2.58 -4.87 -5.91
N CYS A 103 -2.61 -5.34 -7.14
CA CYS A 103 -2.29 -6.74 -7.44
C CYS A 103 -0.83 -7.05 -7.16
N ILE A 104 0.08 -6.17 -7.53
CA ILE A 104 1.52 -6.37 -7.31
C ILE A 104 1.87 -6.38 -5.83
N ILE A 105 1.24 -5.51 -5.04
CA ILE A 105 1.47 -5.49 -3.59
C ILE A 105 1.02 -6.82 -2.95
N GLU A 106 -0.17 -7.30 -3.31
CA GLU A 106 -0.67 -8.57 -2.78
C GLU A 106 0.20 -9.75 -3.22
N ASP A 107 0.70 -9.72 -4.45
CA ASP A 107 1.62 -10.72 -4.94
C ASP A 107 2.95 -10.72 -4.16
N ALA A 108 3.49 -9.54 -3.88
CA ALA A 108 4.72 -9.39 -3.11
C ALA A 108 4.54 -9.95 -1.69
N LYS A 109 3.40 -9.66 -1.09
CA LYS A 109 3.06 -10.14 0.26
C LYS A 109 2.95 -11.66 0.29
N GLU A 110 2.28 -12.24 -0.69
CA GLU A 110 2.12 -13.67 -0.81
C GLU A 110 3.47 -14.38 -0.98
N LYS A 111 4.32 -13.84 -1.83
CA LYS A 111 5.66 -14.42 -2.06
C LYS A 111 6.53 -14.35 -0.82
N LEU A 112 6.44 -13.25 -0.08
CA LEU A 112 7.16 -13.12 1.17
C LEU A 112 6.71 -14.17 2.19
N PHE A 113 5.40 -14.39 2.32
CA PHE A 113 4.87 -15.38 3.25
C PHE A 113 5.26 -16.80 2.85
N LYS A 114 5.30 -17.10 1.55
CA LYS A 114 5.79 -18.40 1.08
C LYS A 114 7.26 -18.60 1.42
N GLU A 115 8.08 -17.58 1.27
CA GLU A 115 9.48 -17.64 1.63
C GLU A 115 9.66 -17.91 3.12
N VAL A 116 8.90 -17.24 3.97
CA VAL A 116 8.94 -17.45 5.42
C VAL A 116 8.51 -18.86 5.79
N GLU A 117 7.44 -19.39 5.21
CA GLU A 117 6.91 -20.73 5.49
C GLU A 117 7.89 -21.83 5.10
N THR A 118 8.46 -21.71 3.91
CA THR A 118 9.31 -22.77 3.35
C THR A 118 10.77 -22.62 3.73
N ASN A 119 11.14 -21.46 4.23
CA ASN A 119 12.54 -21.10 4.52
C ASN A 119 13.44 -21.27 3.30
N LEU A 120 12.86 -21.08 2.11
CA LEU A 120 13.55 -21.18 0.83
C LEU A 120 13.38 -19.89 0.04
N ILE A 121 14.47 -19.46 -0.60
CA ILE A 121 14.40 -18.36 -1.56
C ILE A 121 14.21 -18.98 -2.94
N LEU A 122 13.07 -18.69 -3.56
CA LEU A 122 12.80 -19.12 -4.93
C LEU A 122 13.27 -18.00 -5.84
N SER A 123 14.46 -18.15 -6.41
CA SER A 123 15.17 -17.07 -7.11
C SER A 123 14.36 -16.40 -8.22
N ASN A 124 13.46 -17.13 -8.87
CA ASN A 124 12.61 -16.59 -9.93
C ASN A 124 11.31 -15.98 -9.43
N GLU A 125 10.94 -16.25 -8.17
CA GLU A 125 9.67 -15.81 -7.60
C GLU A 125 9.85 -14.84 -6.44
N ALA A 126 11.05 -14.80 -5.86
CA ALA A 126 11.33 -13.96 -4.70
C ALA A 126 11.19 -12.47 -5.05
N ASN A 127 10.84 -11.69 -4.06
CA ASN A 127 10.79 -10.25 -4.18
C ASN A 127 12.20 -9.69 -4.43
N SER A 128 12.27 -8.57 -5.13
CA SER A 128 13.53 -7.94 -5.49
C SER A 128 13.44 -6.44 -5.32
N LEU A 129 14.60 -5.80 -5.28
CA LEU A 129 14.70 -4.35 -5.24
C LEU A 129 13.97 -3.73 -6.44
N LYS A 130 14.14 -4.31 -7.62
CA LYS A 130 13.47 -3.84 -8.84
C LYS A 130 11.96 -3.86 -8.67
N LYS A 131 11.42 -4.95 -8.12
CA LYS A 131 9.98 -5.10 -7.91
C LYS A 131 9.48 -4.06 -6.89
N PHE A 132 10.19 -3.88 -5.80
CA PHE A 132 9.78 -2.92 -4.77
C PHE A 132 9.88 -1.47 -5.26
N ASN A 133 10.90 -1.15 -6.06
CA ASN A 133 10.98 0.16 -6.71
C ASN A 133 9.82 0.38 -7.68
N LEU A 134 9.43 -0.67 -8.40
CA LEU A 134 8.27 -0.61 -9.29
C LEU A 134 7.00 -0.32 -8.51
N ILE A 135 6.81 -1.00 -7.38
CA ILE A 135 5.63 -0.78 -6.52
C ILE A 135 5.60 0.67 -6.05
N LEU A 136 6.72 1.19 -5.58
CA LEU A 136 6.80 2.56 -5.07
C LEU A 136 6.49 3.57 -6.18
N ASN A 137 7.03 3.35 -7.38
CA ASN A 137 6.77 4.24 -8.53
C ASN A 137 5.30 4.18 -8.95
N LYS A 138 4.69 3.00 -8.95
CA LYS A 138 3.27 2.86 -9.26
C LYS A 138 2.42 3.56 -8.23
N TYR A 139 2.80 3.50 -6.95
CA TYR A 139 2.09 4.22 -5.91
C TYR A 139 2.13 5.72 -6.14
N LYS A 140 3.29 6.26 -6.49
CA LYS A 140 3.43 7.71 -6.77
C LYS A 140 2.55 8.13 -7.93
N THR A 141 2.52 7.35 -8.99
CA THR A 141 1.69 7.63 -10.16
C THR A 141 0.20 7.54 -9.81
N PHE A 142 -0.17 6.53 -9.05
CA PHE A 142 -1.56 6.34 -8.64
C PHE A 142 -2.06 7.49 -7.74
N LYS A 143 -1.21 7.93 -6.82
CA LYS A 143 -1.55 9.00 -5.89
C LYS A 143 -1.84 10.32 -6.63
N ASP A 144 -1.10 10.58 -7.68
CA ASP A 144 -1.28 11.77 -8.49
C ASP A 144 -2.47 11.59 -9.44
#